data_dde24020db4a2ffa58c8df02447693b0
#
_entry.id   dde24020db4a2ffa58c8df02447693b0
#
_cell.length_a   1.000
_cell.length_b   1.000
_cell.length_c   1.000
_cell.angle_alpha   90.00
_cell.angle_beta   90.00
_cell.angle_gamma   90.00
#
_symmetry.space_group_name_H-M   'P 1'
#
loop_
_entity.id
_entity.type
_entity.pdbx_description
1 polymer ?
#
loop_
_entity_poly.entity_id
_entity_poly.type
_entity_poly.pdbx_seq_one_letter_code
_entity_poly.pdbx_strand_id
1 'polypeptide(L)'
;EKAIELSPKDLTYRAELAVVNIRVGRNEEALKVLQAALEIDPKYAEAYRLMGIAQLQMKKNQEACQSFAKAKELGDPNVDELIKKHCK
;
A
#
# COMPACT_ATOMS: atom_id res chain seq x y z
N GLU A 1 0.38 26.10 -5.41
CA GLU A 1 0.60 25.81 -5.15
C GLU A 1 0.95 25.14 -4.91
N LYS A 2 1.10 24.98 -4.82
CA LYS A 2 1.50 24.46 -4.51
C LYS A 2 1.86 23.69 -4.07
N ALA A 3 1.86 23.84 -4.01
CA ALA A 3 2.37 23.28 -3.50
C ALA A 3 2.49 22.21 -3.07
N ILE A 4 2.24 21.85 -3.45
CA ILE A 4 2.12 20.78 -3.15
C ILE A 4 3.15 20.08 -3.10
N GLU A 5 3.67 20.18 -2.56
CA GLU A 5 4.64 19.66 -2.42
C GLU A 5 4.51 18.34 -2.14
N LEU A 6 4.87 17.55 -2.77
CA LEU A 6 5.01 16.21 -2.61
C LEU A 6 6.02 15.95 -1.60
N SER A 7 5.77 16.36 -0.47
CA SER A 7 6.68 16.18 0.62
C SER A 7 6.75 14.69 0.97
N PRO A 8 7.93 14.11 1.15
CA PRO A 8 8.00 12.73 1.62
C PRO A 8 7.27 12.54 2.95
N LYS A 9 7.16 13.58 3.75
CA LYS A 9 6.43 13.48 4.99
C LYS A 9 4.95 13.20 4.78
N ASP A 10 4.37 13.79 3.73
CA ASP A 10 2.97 13.52 3.43
C ASP A 10 2.75 12.06 3.09
N LEU A 11 3.63 11.49 2.30
CA LEU A 11 3.50 10.10 1.93
C LEU A 11 3.72 9.20 3.13
N THR A 12 4.71 9.51 3.95
CA THR A 12 4.96 8.73 5.16
C THR A 12 3.75 8.78 6.09
N TYR A 13 3.18 9.97 6.27
CA TYR A 13 2.03 10.10 7.15
C TYR A 13 0.86 9.26 6.62
N ARG A 14 0.62 9.29 5.33
CA ARG A 14 -0.47 8.51 4.76
C ARG A 14 -0.23 7.02 4.91
N ALA A 15 1.03 6.60 4.72
CA ALA A 15 1.36 5.18 4.90
C ALA A 15 1.14 4.76 6.35
N GLU A 16 1.54 5.58 7.29
CA GLU A 16 1.35 5.26 8.71
C GLU A 16 -0.12 5.22 9.07
N LEU A 17 -0.90 6.15 8.53
CA LEU A 17 -2.34 6.15 8.76
C LEU A 17 -2.97 4.87 8.21
N ALA A 18 -2.53 4.45 7.03
CA ALA A 18 -3.04 3.21 6.46
C ALA A 18 -2.70 2.02 7.34
N VAL A 19 -1.48 1.98 7.89
CA VAL A 19 -1.10 0.89 8.78
C VAL A 19 -2.01 0.83 9.99
N VAL A 20 -2.32 1.99 10.58
CA VAL A 20 -3.21 2.04 11.72
C VAL A 20 -4.60 1.51 11.34
N ASN A 21 -5.10 1.95 10.19
CA ASN A 21 -6.42 1.49 9.74
C ASN A 21 -6.43 -0.02 9.52
N ILE A 22 -5.36 -0.56 8.95
CA ILE A 22 -5.27 -2.00 8.74
C ILE A 22 -5.26 -2.74 10.08
N ARG A 23 -4.55 -2.21 11.04
CA ARG A 23 -4.45 -2.87 12.35
C ARG A 23 -5.80 -2.96 13.06
N VAL A 24 -6.62 -1.93 12.88
CA VAL A 24 -7.94 -1.93 13.55
C VAL A 24 -9.03 -2.50 12.65
N GLY A 25 -8.65 -3.04 11.49
CA GLY A 25 -9.62 -3.69 10.63
C GLY A 25 -10.37 -2.77 9.69
N ARG A 26 -9.96 -1.51 9.59
CA ARG A 26 -10.59 -0.57 8.67
C ARG A 26 -9.90 -0.61 7.33
N ASN A 27 -10.01 -1.76 6.67
CA ASN A 27 -9.23 -2.00 5.45
C ASN A 27 -9.68 -1.10 4.30
N GLU A 28 -10.95 -0.84 4.17
CA GLU A 28 -11.41 0.03 3.10
C GLU A 28 -10.92 1.45 3.27
N GLU A 29 -10.88 1.94 4.52
CA GLU A 29 -10.32 3.25 4.76
C GLU A 29 -8.85 3.28 4.43
N ALA A 30 -8.13 2.21 4.77
CA ALA A 30 -6.72 2.13 4.44
C ALA A 30 -6.52 2.20 2.92
N LEU A 31 -7.35 1.49 2.16
CA LEU A 31 -7.24 1.52 0.71
C LEU A 31 -7.44 2.93 0.16
N LYS A 32 -8.40 3.67 0.72
CA LYS A 32 -8.63 5.04 0.28
C LYS A 32 -7.41 5.92 0.54
N VAL A 33 -6.83 5.79 1.73
CA VAL A 33 -5.64 6.58 2.08
C VAL A 33 -4.49 6.24 1.14
N LEU A 34 -4.31 4.95 0.86
CA LEU A 34 -3.22 4.52 0.00
C LEU A 34 -3.43 4.95 -1.44
N GLN A 35 -4.67 4.92 -1.91
CA GLN A 35 -4.94 5.40 -3.25
C GLN A 35 -4.64 6.89 -3.37
N ALA A 36 -4.95 7.67 -2.33
CA ALA A 36 -4.62 9.07 -2.34
C ALA A 36 -3.09 9.26 -2.40
N ALA A 37 -2.35 8.43 -1.67
CA ALA A 37 -0.89 8.51 -1.74
C ALA A 37 -0.38 8.20 -3.13
N LEU A 38 -1.00 7.23 -3.80
CA LEU A 38 -0.58 6.87 -5.15
C LEU A 38 -0.94 7.94 -6.17
N GLU A 39 -1.96 8.73 -5.91
CA GLU A 39 -2.24 9.86 -6.78
C GLU A 39 -1.15 10.91 -6.70
N ILE A 40 -0.53 11.03 -5.52
CA ILE A 40 0.59 11.95 -5.35
C ILE A 40 1.85 11.36 -5.98
N ASP A 41 2.12 10.09 -5.70
CA ASP A 41 3.31 9.41 -6.21
C ASP A 41 2.93 8.02 -6.71
N PRO A 42 2.68 7.87 -8.02
CA PRO A 42 2.25 6.58 -8.56
C PRO A 42 3.30 5.47 -8.41
N LYS A 43 4.54 5.83 -8.10
CA LYS A 43 5.59 4.83 -7.93
C LYS A 43 5.92 4.55 -6.47
N TYR A 44 5.03 4.90 -5.57
CA TYR A 44 5.25 4.70 -4.14
C TYR A 44 4.99 3.22 -3.82
N ALA A 45 6.07 2.44 -3.84
CA ALA A 45 5.96 0.98 -3.72
C ALA A 45 5.34 0.55 -2.40
N GLU A 46 5.66 1.23 -1.31
CA GLU A 46 5.12 0.86 0.00
C GLU A 46 3.61 0.90 0.00
N ALA A 47 3.01 1.85 -0.72
CA ALA A 47 1.56 1.94 -0.78
C ALA A 47 0.96 0.68 -1.39
N TYR A 48 1.58 0.17 -2.45
CA TYR A 48 1.08 -1.06 -3.05
C TYR A 48 1.22 -2.24 -2.09
N ARG A 49 2.33 -2.32 -1.38
CA ARG A 49 2.50 -3.40 -0.42
C ARG A 49 1.43 -3.35 0.67
N LEU A 50 1.17 -2.16 1.20
CA LEU A 50 0.15 -2.01 2.22
C LEU A 50 -1.24 -2.29 1.68
N MET A 51 -1.51 -1.90 0.44
CA MET A 51 -2.79 -2.24 -0.18
C MET A 51 -2.98 -3.75 -0.24
N GLY A 52 -1.90 -4.47 -0.60
CA GLY A 52 -1.99 -5.91 -0.63
C GLY A 52 -2.30 -6.50 0.74
N ILE A 53 -1.70 -5.95 1.80
CA ILE A 53 -1.97 -6.44 3.14
C ILE A 53 -3.43 -6.22 3.51
N ALA A 54 -3.96 -5.03 3.20
CA ALA A 54 -5.36 -4.76 3.48
C ALA A 54 -6.26 -5.71 2.70
N GLN A 55 -5.92 -5.96 1.44
CA GLN A 55 -6.72 -6.86 0.60
C GLN A 55 -6.67 -8.29 1.12
N LEU A 56 -5.53 -8.73 1.67
CA LEU A 56 -5.47 -10.05 2.30
C LEU A 56 -6.46 -10.14 3.46
N GLN A 57 -6.52 -9.10 4.28
CA GLN A 57 -7.44 -9.12 5.40
C GLN A 57 -8.89 -9.14 4.93
N MET A 58 -9.15 -8.57 3.77
CA MET A 58 -10.48 -8.60 3.17
C MET A 58 -10.74 -9.88 2.40
N LYS A 59 -9.77 -10.80 2.41
CA LYS A 59 -9.85 -12.09 1.72
C LYS A 59 -9.90 -11.95 0.21
N LYS A 60 -9.32 -10.87 -0.29
CA LYS A 60 -9.20 -10.65 -1.74
C LYS A 60 -7.81 -11.03 -2.18
N ASN A 61 -7.52 -12.33 -2.11
CA ASN A 61 -6.16 -12.83 -2.30
C ASN A 61 -5.59 -12.51 -3.68
N GLN A 62 -6.41 -12.62 -4.70
CA GLN A 62 -5.96 -12.33 -6.04
C GLN A 62 -5.52 -10.88 -6.19
N GLU A 63 -6.35 -9.98 -5.69
CA GLU A 63 -6.01 -8.55 -5.75
C GLU A 63 -4.79 -8.25 -4.91
N ALA A 64 -4.68 -8.91 -3.75
CA ALA A 64 -3.52 -8.71 -2.90
C ALA A 64 -2.24 -9.09 -3.62
N CYS A 65 -2.27 -10.23 -4.34
CA CYS A 65 -1.08 -10.65 -5.07
C CYS A 65 -0.73 -9.69 -6.18
N GLN A 66 -1.73 -9.10 -6.83
CA GLN A 66 -1.47 -8.09 -7.84
C GLN A 66 -0.82 -6.87 -7.22
N SER A 67 -1.28 -6.45 -6.05
CA SER A 67 -0.68 -5.31 -5.35
C SER A 67 0.76 -5.61 -4.96
N PHE A 68 1.01 -6.82 -4.45
CA PHE A 68 2.37 -7.21 -4.09
C PHE A 68 3.29 -7.24 -5.31
N ALA A 69 2.77 -7.76 -6.43
CA ALA A 69 3.57 -7.80 -7.64
C ALA A 69 3.94 -6.40 -8.10
N LYS A 70 3.00 -5.48 -8.00
CA LYS A 70 3.28 -4.09 -8.37
C LYS A 70 4.32 -3.47 -7.45
N ALA A 71 4.23 -3.75 -6.14
CA ALA A 71 5.21 -3.25 -5.20
C ALA A 71 6.59 -3.79 -5.54
N LYS A 72 6.68 -5.07 -5.90
CA LYS A 72 7.95 -5.66 -6.27
C LYS A 72 8.51 -5.00 -7.52
N GLU A 73 7.65 -4.77 -8.49
CA GLU A 73 8.06 -4.12 -9.73
C GLU A 73 8.66 -2.75 -9.46
N LEU A 74 8.13 -2.07 -8.44
CA LEU A 74 8.60 -0.73 -8.08
C LEU A 74 9.77 -0.75 -7.10
N GLY A 75 10.24 -1.95 -6.73
CA GLY A 75 11.47 -2.04 -5.96
C GLY A 75 11.31 -2.21 -4.46
N ASP A 76 10.14 -2.58 -3.99
CA ASP A 76 9.94 -2.79 -2.55
C ASP A 76 10.69 -4.05 -2.11
N PRO A 77 11.68 -3.92 -1.21
CA PRO A 77 12.45 -5.09 -0.79
C PRO A 77 11.71 -5.99 0.18
N ASN A 78 10.61 -5.50 0.76
CA ASN A 78 9.92 -6.24 1.81
C ASN A 78 8.77 -7.09 1.30
N VAL A 79 8.50 -7.05 0.01
CA VAL A 79 7.32 -7.70 -0.52
C VAL A 79 7.56 -9.15 -0.92
N ASP A 80 8.82 -9.54 -1.09
CA ASP A 80 9.12 -10.89 -1.59
C ASP A 80 8.58 -11.97 -0.68
N GLU A 81 8.73 -11.81 0.63
CA GLU A 81 8.22 -12.80 1.55
C GLU A 81 6.71 -12.89 1.53
N LEU A 82 6.06 -11.73 1.35
CA LEU A 82 4.62 -11.72 1.25
C LEU A 82 4.16 -12.49 0.03
N ILE A 83 4.86 -12.31 -1.08
CA ILE A 83 4.53 -13.03 -2.29
C ILE A 83 4.72 -14.53 -2.10
N LYS A 84 5.83 -14.92 -1.51
CA LYS A 84 6.08 -16.34 -1.27
C LYS A 84 5.02 -16.96 -0.38
N LYS A 85 4.59 -16.21 0.62
CA LYS A 85 3.67 -16.73 1.62
C LYS A 85 2.24 -16.80 1.10
N HIS A 86 1.83 -15.82 0.30
CA HIS A 86 0.42 -15.68 -0.05
C HIS A 86 0.13 -15.85 -1.54
N CYS A 87 1.14 -15.77 -2.38
CA CYS A 87 0.93 -15.81 -3.83
C CYS A 87 1.68 -17.00 -4.42
N LYS A 88 1.05 -18.12 -4.39
CA LYS A 88 1.69 -19.33 -4.96
C LYS A 88 1.18 -19.68 -6.36
#